data_5e32b323b0ef48fa3868a840af73e959
#
_entry.id   5e32b323b0ef48fa3868a840af73e959
#
_cell.length_a   1.000
_cell.length_b   1.000
_cell.length_c   1.000
_cell.angle_alpha   90.00
_cell.angle_beta   90.00
_cell.angle_gamma   90.00
#
_symmetry.space_group_name_H-M   'P 1'
#
loop_
_entity.id
_entity.type
_entity.pdbx_description
1 polymer ?
#
loop_
_entity_poly.entity_id
_entity_poly.type
_entity_poly.pdbx_seq_one_letter_code
_entity_poly.pdbx_strand_id
1 'polypeptide(L)' 'MKLTQKETGLLKDLKEQEKLCVDKYTKHSSCAKDAQLKNLFTAIAQAEKQHFDTITAIESGTVIPLPL' A
#
# COMPACT_ATOMS: atom_id res chain seq x y z
N MET A 1 12.20 -2.86 -16.51
CA MET A 1 10.91 -3.39 -16.99
C MET A 1 10.17 -2.28 -17.73
N LYS A 2 9.67 -2.60 -18.93
CA LYS A 2 8.94 -1.61 -19.72
C LYS A 2 7.44 -1.85 -19.61
N LEU A 3 6.73 -0.88 -19.08
CA LEU A 3 5.29 -0.95 -18.88
C LEU A 3 4.56 -0.35 -20.09
N THR A 4 3.44 -0.95 -20.45
CA THR A 4 2.52 -0.33 -21.41
C THR A 4 1.81 0.86 -20.76
N GLN A 5 1.21 1.72 -21.58
CA GLN A 5 0.39 2.83 -21.10
C GLN A 5 -0.75 2.36 -20.21
N LYS A 6 -1.40 1.26 -20.60
CA LYS A 6 -2.49 0.68 -19.81
C LYS A 6 -2.00 0.16 -18.47
N GLU A 7 -0.87 -0.55 -18.45
CA GLU A 7 -0.28 -1.05 -17.21
C GLU A 7 0.13 0.08 -16.28
N THR A 8 0.72 1.14 -16.82
CA THR A 8 1.09 2.32 -16.03
C THR A 8 -0.14 2.95 -15.39
N GLY A 9 -1.25 3.08 -16.14
CA GLY A 9 -2.50 3.61 -15.61
C GLY A 9 -3.10 2.74 -14.51
N LEU A 10 -3.06 1.41 -14.68
CA LEU A 10 -3.56 0.47 -13.68
C LEU A 10 -2.75 0.54 -12.40
N LEU A 11 -1.41 0.63 -12.50
CA LEU A 11 -0.55 0.78 -11.34
C LEU A 11 -0.81 2.07 -10.60
N LYS A 12 -1.03 3.16 -11.32
CA LYS A 12 -1.36 4.45 -10.71
C LYS A 12 -2.64 4.38 -9.89
N ASP A 13 -3.69 3.76 -10.46
CA ASP A 13 -4.96 3.60 -9.78
C ASP A 13 -4.82 2.74 -8.52
N LEU A 14 -4.08 1.63 -8.62
CA LEU A 14 -3.81 0.75 -7.49
C LEU A 14 -3.04 1.48 -6.40
N LYS A 15 -2.05 2.26 -6.78
CA LYS A 15 -1.25 3.05 -5.84
C LYS A 15 -2.11 4.05 -5.06
N GLU A 16 -3.05 4.71 -5.73
CA GLU A 16 -3.97 5.64 -5.07
C GLU A 16 -4.86 4.91 -4.06
N GLN A 17 -5.35 3.72 -4.41
CA GLN A 17 -6.14 2.90 -3.51
C GLN A 17 -5.33 2.45 -2.29
N GLU A 18 -4.09 2.03 -2.49
CA GLU A 18 -3.22 1.64 -1.38
C GLU A 18 -2.95 2.80 -0.43
N LYS A 19 -2.75 4.00 -0.97
CA LYS A 19 -2.56 5.20 -0.16
C LYS A 19 -3.78 5.50 0.70
N LEU A 20 -4.99 5.39 0.12
CA LEU A 20 -6.23 5.58 0.86
C LEU A 20 -6.37 4.55 1.98
N CYS A 21 -5.97 3.30 1.73
CA CYS A 21 -5.99 2.25 2.75
C CYS A 21 -5.00 2.54 3.88
N VAL A 22 -3.79 2.98 3.56
CA VAL A 22 -2.82 3.37 4.59
C VAL A 22 -3.40 4.47 5.48
N ASP A 23 -3.95 5.51 4.88
CA ASP A 23 -4.52 6.64 5.62
C ASP A 23 -5.71 6.19 6.49
N LYS A 24 -6.59 5.36 5.93
CA LYS A 24 -7.76 4.83 6.62
C LYS A 24 -7.37 4.02 7.85
N TYR A 25 -6.46 3.06 7.71
CA TYR A 25 -6.09 2.17 8.81
C TYR A 25 -5.19 2.85 9.81
N THR A 26 -4.39 3.82 9.40
CA THR A 26 -3.63 4.67 10.33
C THR A 26 -4.59 5.46 11.22
N LYS A 27 -5.64 6.03 10.63
CA LYS A 27 -6.67 6.75 11.38
C LYS A 27 -7.42 5.82 12.34
N HIS A 28 -7.81 4.63 11.87
CA HIS A 28 -8.47 3.65 12.73
C HIS A 28 -7.58 3.23 13.89
N SER A 29 -6.28 3.04 13.65
CA SER A 29 -5.34 2.72 14.72
C SER A 29 -5.31 3.81 15.80
N SER A 30 -5.25 5.08 15.39
CA SER A 30 -5.17 6.18 16.34
C SER A 30 -6.49 6.38 17.12
N CYS A 31 -7.63 5.97 16.56
CA CYS A 31 -8.93 6.10 17.19
C CYS A 31 -9.34 4.87 18.01
N ALA A 32 -8.70 3.74 17.83
CA ALA A 32 -9.04 2.51 18.52
C ALA A 32 -8.69 2.62 20.00
N LYS A 33 -9.62 2.21 20.86
CA LYS A 33 -9.40 2.18 22.31
C LYS A 33 -8.84 0.85 22.78
N ASP A 34 -9.19 -0.23 22.09
CA ASP A 34 -8.71 -1.57 22.41
C ASP A 34 -7.31 -1.76 21.84
N ALA A 35 -6.38 -2.22 22.68
CA ALA A 35 -4.97 -2.37 22.27
C ALA A 35 -4.78 -3.41 21.17
N GLN A 36 -5.57 -4.49 21.18
CA GLN A 36 -5.47 -5.52 20.14
C GLN A 36 -5.96 -5.00 18.80
N LEU A 37 -7.06 -4.25 18.78
CA LEU A 37 -7.57 -3.63 17.55
C LEU A 37 -6.60 -2.57 17.04
N LYS A 38 -6.03 -1.78 17.93
CA LYS A 38 -5.02 -0.78 17.55
C LYS A 38 -3.82 -1.45 16.87
N ASN A 39 -3.32 -2.54 17.44
CA ASN A 39 -2.20 -3.28 16.87
C ASN A 39 -2.56 -3.89 15.52
N LEU A 40 -3.78 -4.42 15.38
CA LEU A 40 -4.26 -4.97 14.12
C LEU A 40 -4.31 -3.89 13.03
N PHE A 41 -4.91 -2.75 13.31
CA PHE A 41 -5.00 -1.66 12.33
C PHE A 41 -3.62 -1.12 11.97
N THR A 42 -2.69 -1.04 12.92
CA THR A 42 -1.31 -0.64 12.65
C THR A 42 -0.62 -1.65 11.72
N ALA A 43 -0.80 -2.94 11.96
CA ALA A 43 -0.22 -3.98 11.12
C ALA A 43 -0.77 -3.93 9.70
N ILE A 44 -2.08 -3.70 9.54
CA ILE A 44 -2.70 -3.56 8.22
C ILE A 44 -2.14 -2.34 7.50
N ALA A 45 -2.04 -1.20 8.18
CA ALA A 45 -1.50 0.03 7.59
C ALA A 45 -0.06 -0.17 7.12
N GLN A 46 0.76 -0.90 7.88
CA GLN A 46 2.14 -1.19 7.48
C GLN A 46 2.21 -2.09 6.26
N ALA A 47 1.34 -3.12 6.18
CA ALA A 47 1.27 -3.99 5.02
C ALA A 47 0.85 -3.20 3.76
N GLU A 48 -0.14 -2.32 3.88
CA GLU A 48 -0.58 -1.49 2.76
C GLU A 48 0.50 -0.51 2.32
N LYS A 49 1.28 0.02 3.26
CA LYS A 49 2.42 0.88 2.95
C LYS A 49 3.49 0.13 2.15
N GLN A 50 3.76 -1.13 2.50
CA GLN A 50 4.70 -1.96 1.75
C GLN A 50 4.21 -2.19 0.32
N HIS A 51 2.92 -2.42 0.13
CA HIS A 51 2.32 -2.54 -1.21
C HIS A 51 2.51 -1.23 -1.98
N PHE A 52 2.23 -0.10 -1.37
CA PHE A 52 2.42 1.21 -1.98
C PHE A 52 3.87 1.41 -2.42
N ASP A 53 4.83 1.11 -1.56
CA ASP A 53 6.25 1.26 -1.86
C ASP A 53 6.69 0.33 -2.99
N THR A 54 6.17 -0.90 -3.02
CA THR A 54 6.45 -1.86 -4.09
C THR A 54 5.92 -1.35 -5.42
N ILE A 55 4.69 -0.84 -5.46
CA ILE A 55 4.09 -0.30 -6.67
C ILE A 55 4.90 0.91 -7.16
N THR A 56 5.33 1.77 -6.26
CA THR A 56 6.17 2.93 -6.60
C THR A 56 7.48 2.48 -7.25
N ALA A 57 8.10 1.44 -6.71
CA ALA A 57 9.33 0.89 -7.26
C ALA A 57 9.11 0.31 -8.67
N ILE A 58 8.02 -0.40 -8.89
CA ILE A 58 7.66 -0.94 -10.21
C ILE A 58 7.44 0.19 -11.21
N GLU A 59 6.76 1.25 -10.82
CA GLU A 59 6.53 2.42 -11.66
C GLU A 59 7.85 3.07 -12.10
N SER A 60 8.86 3.06 -11.25
CA SER A 60 10.16 3.64 -11.55
C SER A 60 11.05 2.71 -12.39
N GLY A 61 10.57 1.53 -12.76
CA GLY A 61 11.29 0.56 -13.57
C GLY A 61 12.13 -0.43 -12.76
N THR A 62 12.08 -0.39 -11.45
CA THR A 62 12.81 -1.32 -10.60
C THR A 62 12.07 -2.66 -10.55
N VAL A 63 12.79 -3.75 -10.80
CA VAL A 63 12.23 -5.10 -10.68
C VAL A 63 12.41 -5.56 -9.24
N ILE A 64 11.29 -5.74 -8.55
CA ILE A 64 11.28 -6.22 -7.17
C ILE A 64 10.53 -7.55 -7.11
N PRO A 65 11.12 -8.61 -6.50
CA PRO A 65 10.36 -9.84 -6.26
C PRO A 65 9.23 -9.52 -5.26
N LEU A 66 7.98 -9.78 -5.66
CA LEU A 66 6.85 -9.59 -4.77
C LEU A 66 6.82 -10.71 -3.73
N PRO A 67 6.59 -10.38 -2.47
CA PRO A 67 6.35 -11.43 -1.48
C PRO A 67 5.05 -12.15 -1.83
N LEU A 68 5.12 -13.44 -1.93
CA LEU A 68 3.96 -14.27 -2.23
C LEU A 68 3.34 -14.80 -0.95
#